data_23b88d01bfae176488c604e4be44a5f2
#
_entry.id   23b88d01bfae176488c604e4be44a5f2
#
_cell.length_a   1.000
_cell.length_b   1.000
_cell.length_c   1.000
_cell.angle_alpha   90.00
_cell.angle_beta   90.00
_cell.angle_gamma   90.00
#
_symmetry.space_group_name_H-M   'P 1'
#
loop_
_entity.id
_entity.type
_entity.pdbx_description
1 polymer ?
#
loop_
_entity_poly.entity_id
_entity_poly.type
_entity_poly.pdbx_seq_one_letter_code
_entity_poly.pdbx_strand_id
1 'polypeptide(L)'
;MRIRKQWAARLGAAVVTLALCCGSALAADALIPVGRAAGIKLHADGVMIASVDPVTTSVGQVSPAKSAGLQAGDIILTVNEKPVDTNDGLQEQVAASEGQPILLQVRRADKTIACKITPVQDTAGKYRLGVMIRDGMAGIGTITYVNPDTGAYGSLGHGICDGESGVLVPLADGSLMEASVSNVHRGQAGEPGALQGEFNLQEDMGTVEKNTDTGIFGVLTDDRYYKNGQAMLLAKPEEVKTGDCEIWSNVEGKTVQHYQAEIIKVGREDGVMMLHVTDPVLLEKTGGIVQGMSGSPIIQNGKLVGAVTHV
;
A
#
# COMPACT_ATOMS: atom_id res chain seq x y z
N MET A 1 -39.47 1.83 -64.34
CA MET A 1 -38.04 1.97 -64.07
C MET A 1 -37.73 2.68 -62.68
N ARG A 2 -38.66 2.58 -61.72
CA ARG A 2 -38.50 3.17 -60.37
C ARG A 2 -38.35 2.20 -59.17
N ILE A 3 -38.60 0.93 -59.37
CA ILE A 3 -38.65 -0.09 -58.32
C ILE A 3 -37.26 -0.75 -58.09
N ARG A 4 -36.34 -0.73 -59.04
CA ARG A 4 -35.02 -1.36 -58.93
C ARG A 4 -33.99 -0.51 -58.12
N LYS A 5 -34.21 0.80 -57.93
CA LYS A 5 -33.30 1.68 -57.16
C LYS A 5 -33.50 1.63 -55.64
N GLN A 6 -34.67 1.16 -55.16
CA GLN A 6 -34.95 1.09 -53.73
C GLN A 6 -34.41 -0.16 -53.06
N TRP A 7 -34.13 -1.23 -53.82
CA TRP A 7 -33.56 -2.47 -53.24
C TRP A 7 -32.05 -2.45 -53.09
N ALA A 8 -31.34 -1.68 -53.89
CA ALA A 8 -29.90 -1.49 -53.79
C ALA A 8 -29.52 -0.61 -52.58
N ALA A 9 -30.38 0.34 -52.21
CA ALA A 9 -30.17 1.21 -51.03
C ALA A 9 -30.45 0.50 -49.70
N ARG A 10 -31.29 -0.55 -49.69
CA ARG A 10 -31.61 -1.32 -48.46
C ARG A 10 -30.60 -2.44 -48.19
N LEU A 11 -29.90 -2.96 -49.21
CA LEU A 11 -28.80 -3.89 -49.03
C LEU A 11 -27.50 -3.23 -48.59
N GLY A 12 -27.25 -1.97 -48.98
CA GLY A 12 -26.11 -1.22 -48.51
C GLY A 12 -26.20 -0.81 -47.04
N ALA A 13 -27.43 -0.51 -46.54
CA ALA A 13 -27.64 -0.17 -45.13
C ALA A 13 -27.54 -1.38 -44.18
N ALA A 14 -27.89 -2.59 -44.65
CA ALA A 14 -27.80 -3.81 -43.84
C ALA A 14 -26.35 -4.33 -43.68
N VAL A 15 -25.46 -4.07 -44.65
CA VAL A 15 -24.04 -4.47 -44.57
C VAL A 15 -23.22 -3.52 -43.68
N VAL A 16 -23.58 -2.22 -43.65
CA VAL A 16 -22.89 -1.26 -42.79
C VAL A 16 -23.28 -1.42 -41.30
N THR A 17 -24.52 -1.87 -41.03
CA THR A 17 -24.96 -2.12 -39.64
C THR A 17 -24.40 -3.41 -39.03
N LEU A 18 -24.01 -4.38 -39.88
CA LEU A 18 -23.40 -5.64 -39.41
C LEU A 18 -21.89 -5.53 -39.16
N ALA A 19 -21.24 -4.51 -39.72
CA ALA A 19 -19.80 -4.28 -39.52
C ALA A 19 -19.48 -3.46 -38.22
N LEU A 20 -20.49 -2.88 -37.56
CA LEU A 20 -20.34 -2.11 -36.32
C LEU A 20 -20.64 -2.92 -35.04
N CYS A 21 -21.01 -4.20 -35.17
CA CYS A 21 -21.25 -5.11 -34.06
C CYS A 21 -20.11 -6.10 -33.80
N CYS A 22 -19.02 -6.03 -34.55
CA CYS A 22 -17.83 -6.84 -34.30
C CYS A 22 -16.74 -5.97 -33.68
N GLY A 23 -16.66 -5.96 -32.37
CA GLY A 23 -15.42 -5.46 -31.76
C GLY A 23 -15.55 -4.73 -30.45
N SER A 24 -16.37 -5.18 -29.54
CA SER A 24 -15.98 -5.09 -28.12
C SER A 24 -15.57 -6.50 -27.71
N ALA A 25 -14.47 -6.99 -28.27
CA ALA A 25 -13.65 -7.91 -27.53
C ALA A 25 -13.23 -7.08 -26.31
N LEU A 26 -13.82 -7.37 -25.14
CA LEU A 26 -13.25 -6.97 -23.86
C LEU A 26 -11.82 -7.49 -23.96
N ALA A 27 -10.88 -6.59 -24.23
CA ALA A 27 -9.47 -6.91 -24.11
C ALA A 27 -9.35 -7.40 -22.68
N ALA A 28 -9.09 -8.69 -22.49
CA ALA A 28 -8.84 -9.22 -21.17
C ALA A 28 -7.65 -8.42 -20.64
N ASP A 29 -7.81 -7.76 -19.49
CA ASP A 29 -6.78 -6.90 -18.93
C ASP A 29 -5.51 -7.73 -18.75
N ALA A 30 -4.54 -7.51 -19.62
CA ALA A 30 -3.23 -8.14 -19.55
C ALA A 30 -2.33 -7.19 -18.75
N LEU A 31 -1.79 -7.69 -17.66
CA LEU A 31 -0.91 -6.97 -16.75
C LEU A 31 0.49 -7.59 -16.79
N ILE A 32 1.50 -6.79 -16.54
CA ILE A 32 2.87 -7.28 -16.39
C ILE A 32 3.10 -7.59 -14.90
N PRO A 33 3.25 -8.88 -14.50
CA PRO A 33 3.70 -9.22 -13.16
C PRO A 33 5.12 -8.69 -12.94
N VAL A 34 5.38 -8.09 -11.78
CA VAL A 34 6.68 -7.42 -11.52
C VAL A 34 7.51 -8.18 -10.49
N GLY A 35 6.99 -8.41 -9.28
CA GLY A 35 7.72 -9.13 -8.23
C GLY A 35 8.96 -8.40 -7.68
N ARG A 36 9.16 -7.14 -8.04
CA ARG A 36 10.31 -6.33 -7.61
C ARG A 36 10.02 -5.69 -6.26
N ALA A 37 10.98 -5.79 -5.34
CA ALA A 37 10.96 -5.01 -4.12
C ALA A 37 11.13 -3.52 -4.43
N ALA A 38 10.36 -2.70 -3.73
CA ALA A 38 10.39 -1.25 -3.81
C ALA A 38 10.37 -0.64 -2.41
N GLY A 39 11.05 0.49 -2.24
CA GLY A 39 10.85 1.37 -1.10
C GLY A 39 9.53 2.13 -1.29
N ILE A 40 8.72 2.15 -0.25
CA ILE A 40 7.44 2.82 -0.24
C ILE A 40 7.50 3.89 0.82
N LYS A 41 7.24 5.14 0.45
CA LYS A 41 7.16 6.27 1.37
C LYS A 41 5.78 6.88 1.26
N LEU A 42 5.11 7.02 2.40
CA LEU A 42 3.81 7.68 2.51
C LEU A 42 3.94 8.88 3.44
N HIS A 43 3.31 9.99 3.07
CA HIS A 43 3.04 11.10 3.97
C HIS A 43 1.55 11.06 4.35
N ALA A 44 1.28 11.21 5.62
CA ALA A 44 -0.07 11.22 6.13
C ALA A 44 -0.77 12.57 5.87
N ASP A 45 -2.06 12.53 5.64
CA ASP A 45 -2.90 13.72 5.59
C ASP A 45 -3.23 14.17 7.03
N GLY A 46 -2.31 14.93 7.63
CA GLY A 46 -2.29 15.33 9.03
C GLY A 46 -1.26 14.57 9.86
N VAL A 47 -1.21 14.83 11.17
CA VAL A 47 -0.28 14.18 12.11
C VAL A 47 -1.00 13.11 12.91
N MET A 48 -0.65 11.84 12.68
CA MET A 48 -1.26 10.69 13.34
C MET A 48 -0.73 10.51 14.78
N ILE A 49 -1.62 10.23 15.71
CA ILE A 49 -1.28 9.81 17.07
C ILE A 49 -1.07 8.29 17.08
N ALA A 50 0.19 7.86 17.24
CA ALA A 50 0.54 6.46 17.38
C ALA A 50 0.19 5.93 18.79
N SER A 51 0.55 6.70 19.83
CA SER A 51 0.21 6.37 21.22
C SER A 51 -0.09 7.62 22.04
N VAL A 52 -0.75 7.42 23.19
CA VAL A 52 -1.01 8.45 24.20
C VAL A 52 -0.28 8.08 25.48
N ASP A 53 0.73 8.89 25.82
CA ASP A 53 1.67 8.63 26.90
C ASP A 53 1.65 9.72 27.97
N PRO A 54 1.94 9.40 29.22
CA PRO A 54 2.09 10.43 30.26
C PRO A 54 3.35 11.27 30.02
N VAL A 55 3.26 12.55 30.32
CA VAL A 55 4.38 13.50 30.32
C VAL A 55 4.97 13.57 31.76
N THR A 56 6.26 13.36 31.88
CA THR A 56 6.98 13.55 33.14
C THR A 56 7.25 15.04 33.33
N THR A 57 6.64 15.63 34.36
CA THR A 57 6.79 17.04 34.76
C THR A 57 7.55 17.17 36.09
N SER A 58 7.86 18.38 36.50
CA SER A 58 8.47 18.64 37.80
C SER A 58 7.61 18.25 39.04
N VAL A 59 6.31 18.06 38.83
CA VAL A 59 5.33 17.69 39.88
C VAL A 59 4.81 16.27 39.76
N GLY A 60 5.36 15.46 38.82
CA GLY A 60 4.95 14.07 38.56
C GLY A 60 4.48 13.84 37.14
N GLN A 61 3.82 12.69 36.93
CA GLN A 61 3.30 12.33 35.63
C GLN A 61 1.90 12.91 35.39
N VAL A 62 1.72 13.53 34.22
CA VAL A 62 0.44 14.12 33.78
C VAL A 62 0.11 13.63 32.37
N SER A 63 -1.15 13.37 32.08
CA SER A 63 -1.60 12.87 30.77
C SER A 63 -2.58 13.86 30.11
N PRO A 64 -2.10 14.96 29.50
CA PRO A 64 -2.97 15.99 28.94
C PRO A 64 -3.81 15.44 27.78
N ALA A 65 -3.21 14.68 26.87
CA ALA A 65 -3.90 14.07 25.72
C ALA A 65 -5.02 13.12 26.17
N LYS A 66 -4.74 12.25 27.15
CA LYS A 66 -5.74 11.34 27.71
C LYS A 66 -6.89 12.10 28.37
N SER A 67 -6.58 13.18 29.13
CA SER A 67 -7.58 14.04 29.77
C SER A 67 -8.45 14.79 28.77
N ALA A 68 -7.90 15.13 27.59
CA ALA A 68 -8.60 15.74 26.48
C ALA A 68 -9.38 14.71 25.61
N GLY A 69 -9.28 13.41 25.91
CA GLY A 69 -9.97 12.35 25.18
C GLY A 69 -9.31 11.97 23.86
N LEU A 70 -8.03 12.32 23.64
CA LEU A 70 -7.26 11.84 22.49
C LEU A 70 -6.89 10.37 22.65
N GLN A 71 -6.78 9.66 21.56
CA GLN A 71 -6.43 8.23 21.53
C GLN A 71 -5.55 7.90 20.33
N ALA A 72 -4.90 6.73 20.36
CA ALA A 72 -4.16 6.19 19.23
C ALA A 72 -5.08 6.05 18.01
N GLY A 73 -4.56 6.36 16.82
CA GLY A 73 -5.31 6.40 15.56
C GLY A 73 -6.05 7.71 15.28
N ASP A 74 -6.07 8.66 16.22
CA ASP A 74 -6.52 10.02 15.93
C ASP A 74 -5.53 10.74 15.01
N ILE A 75 -6.03 11.59 14.10
CA ILE A 75 -5.22 12.37 13.19
C ILE A 75 -5.45 13.85 13.45
N ILE A 76 -4.43 14.55 13.90
CA ILE A 76 -4.47 15.98 14.17
C ILE A 76 -4.39 16.70 12.82
N LEU A 77 -5.41 17.47 12.47
CA LEU A 77 -5.51 18.22 11.22
C LEU A 77 -5.12 19.68 11.40
N THR A 78 -5.53 20.28 12.53
CA THR A 78 -5.24 21.69 12.84
C THR A 78 -4.98 21.92 14.31
N VAL A 79 -4.19 22.96 14.60
CA VAL A 79 -4.01 23.55 15.93
C VAL A 79 -4.45 25.01 15.85
N ASN A 80 -5.46 25.42 16.64
CA ASN A 80 -6.01 26.78 16.60
C ASN A 80 -6.31 27.25 15.17
N GLU A 81 -7.02 26.36 14.39
CA GLU A 81 -7.42 26.57 12.99
C GLU A 81 -6.26 26.59 11.96
N LYS A 82 -4.99 26.48 12.40
CA LYS A 82 -3.84 26.38 11.50
C LYS A 82 -3.58 24.92 11.14
N PRO A 83 -3.49 24.56 9.86
CA PRO A 83 -3.19 23.22 9.43
C PRO A 83 -1.85 22.71 9.99
N VAL A 84 -1.78 21.42 10.25
CA VAL A 84 -0.55 20.70 10.62
C VAL A 84 -0.52 19.37 9.88
N ASP A 85 0.57 19.12 9.18
CA ASP A 85 0.85 17.94 8.36
C ASP A 85 2.25 17.34 8.63
N THR A 86 3.03 17.99 9.50
CA THR A 86 4.34 17.50 9.92
C THR A 86 4.47 17.46 11.44
N ASN A 87 5.31 16.54 11.93
CA ASN A 87 5.66 16.43 13.34
C ASN A 87 6.27 17.73 13.88
N ASP A 88 7.17 18.34 13.10
CA ASP A 88 7.82 19.60 13.49
C ASP A 88 6.82 20.74 13.56
N GLY A 89 5.91 20.85 12.57
CA GLY A 89 4.87 21.87 12.55
C GLY A 89 3.93 21.78 13.76
N LEU A 90 3.57 20.56 14.17
CA LEU A 90 2.78 20.36 15.38
C LEU A 90 3.57 20.79 16.64
N GLN A 91 4.84 20.38 16.74
CA GLN A 91 5.69 20.74 17.89
C GLN A 91 5.90 22.26 18.01
N GLU A 92 6.10 22.96 16.87
CA GLU A 92 6.22 24.42 16.84
C GLU A 92 4.95 25.12 17.34
N GLN A 93 3.77 24.67 16.87
CA GLN A 93 2.49 25.26 17.30
C GLN A 93 2.19 24.98 18.77
N VAL A 94 2.54 23.77 19.27
CA VAL A 94 2.43 23.44 20.70
C VAL A 94 3.37 24.29 21.53
N ALA A 95 4.61 24.50 21.10
CA ALA A 95 5.58 25.36 21.80
C ALA A 95 5.13 26.82 21.83
N ALA A 96 4.59 27.34 20.70
CA ALA A 96 4.10 28.70 20.58
C ALA A 96 2.87 28.99 21.46
N SER A 97 2.19 27.97 21.98
CA SER A 97 1.09 28.14 22.93
C SER A 97 1.53 28.60 24.32
N GLU A 98 2.82 28.41 24.64
CA GLU A 98 3.39 28.72 25.99
C GLU A 98 2.57 28.12 27.14
N GLY A 99 2.00 26.92 26.92
CA GLY A 99 1.16 26.20 27.87
C GLY A 99 -0.27 26.71 27.97
N GLN A 100 -0.69 27.68 27.15
CA GLN A 100 -2.08 28.06 27.04
C GLN A 100 -2.92 26.97 26.37
N PRO A 101 -4.21 26.85 26.71
CA PRO A 101 -5.10 25.89 26.05
C PRO A 101 -5.16 26.13 24.54
N ILE A 102 -5.02 25.05 23.77
CA ILE A 102 -5.15 25.03 22.32
C ILE A 102 -6.36 24.20 21.89
N LEU A 103 -6.90 24.51 20.71
CA LEU A 103 -7.99 23.78 20.10
C LEU A 103 -7.44 22.94 18.95
N LEU A 104 -7.61 21.64 19.03
CA LEU A 104 -7.27 20.70 17.95
C LEU A 104 -8.52 20.33 17.16
N GLN A 105 -8.41 20.29 15.84
CA GLN A 105 -9.34 19.55 15.01
C GLN A 105 -8.70 18.19 14.74
N VAL A 106 -9.42 17.14 15.07
CA VAL A 106 -8.91 15.77 15.03
C VAL A 106 -9.88 14.92 14.20
N ARG A 107 -9.35 14.17 13.24
CA ARG A 107 -10.11 13.14 12.53
C ARG A 107 -9.99 11.83 13.31
N ARG A 108 -11.12 11.26 13.66
CA ARG A 108 -11.26 9.95 14.30
C ARG A 108 -12.18 9.09 13.47
N ALA A 109 -11.67 8.07 12.83
CA ALA A 109 -12.36 7.36 11.74
C ALA A 109 -12.90 8.39 10.73
N ASP A 110 -14.18 8.37 10.41
CA ASP A 110 -14.82 9.26 9.42
C ASP A 110 -15.36 10.59 10.02
N LYS A 111 -15.03 10.90 11.28
CA LYS A 111 -15.56 12.07 11.98
C LYS A 111 -14.46 13.06 12.35
N THR A 112 -14.71 14.35 12.12
CA THR A 112 -13.88 15.41 12.67
C THR A 112 -14.46 15.87 14.01
N ILE A 113 -13.64 15.88 15.03
CA ILE A 113 -13.98 16.31 16.41
C ILE A 113 -13.07 17.46 16.83
N ALA A 114 -13.61 18.37 17.63
CA ALA A 114 -12.84 19.43 18.24
C ALA A 114 -12.41 19.00 19.65
N CYS A 115 -11.11 19.13 19.95
CA CYS A 115 -10.53 18.71 21.21
C CYS A 115 -9.75 19.88 21.83
N LYS A 116 -10.16 20.34 23.01
CA LYS A 116 -9.43 21.38 23.75
C LYS A 116 -8.41 20.69 24.67
N ILE A 117 -7.13 21.06 24.53
CA ILE A 117 -6.03 20.51 25.33
C ILE A 117 -5.13 21.61 25.84
N THR A 118 -4.59 21.43 27.04
CA THR A 118 -3.60 22.33 27.64
C THR A 118 -2.25 21.61 27.66
N PRO A 119 -1.25 22.05 26.88
CA PRO A 119 0.08 21.50 26.91
C PRO A 119 0.71 21.67 28.29
N VAL A 120 1.51 20.70 28.72
CA VAL A 120 2.26 20.76 29.99
C VAL A 120 3.75 20.77 29.71
N GLN A 121 4.50 21.42 30.61
CA GLN A 121 5.96 21.52 30.49
C GLN A 121 6.62 20.23 31.02
N ASP A 122 7.44 19.59 30.21
CA ASP A 122 8.25 18.45 30.61
C ASP A 122 9.44 18.89 31.49
N THR A 123 10.21 17.94 32.03
CA THR A 123 11.40 18.21 32.87
C THR A 123 12.52 18.93 32.12
N ALA A 124 12.50 18.97 30.80
CA ALA A 124 13.42 19.70 29.94
C ALA A 124 12.92 21.12 29.59
N GLY A 125 11.75 21.52 30.10
CA GLY A 125 11.14 22.82 29.84
C GLY A 125 10.38 22.93 28.52
N LYS A 126 10.13 21.81 27.82
CA LYS A 126 9.39 21.79 26.54
C LYS A 126 7.92 21.51 26.78
N TYR A 127 7.04 22.24 26.07
CA TYR A 127 5.60 21.97 26.11
C TYR A 127 5.25 20.71 25.34
N ARG A 128 4.45 19.83 25.95
CA ARG A 128 4.07 18.52 25.44
C ARG A 128 2.57 18.28 25.57
N LEU A 129 2.01 17.53 24.61
CA LEU A 129 0.65 17.02 24.66
C LEU A 129 0.55 15.64 25.31
N GLY A 130 1.63 14.89 25.39
CA GLY A 130 1.65 13.50 25.85
C GLY A 130 1.12 12.54 24.78
N VAL A 131 1.63 12.68 23.56
CA VAL A 131 1.37 11.80 22.40
C VAL A 131 2.67 11.45 21.71
N MET A 132 2.75 10.22 21.21
CA MET A 132 3.70 9.85 20.15
C MET A 132 3.00 10.08 18.81
N ILE A 133 3.70 10.73 17.90
CA ILE A 133 3.13 11.18 16.63
C ILE A 133 3.93 10.71 15.42
N ARG A 134 3.25 10.57 14.28
CA ARG A 134 3.84 10.22 12.97
C ARG A 134 3.18 11.04 11.87
N ASP A 135 3.97 11.58 10.98
CA ASP A 135 3.53 12.32 9.78
C ASP A 135 3.81 11.57 8.48
N GLY A 136 4.43 10.41 8.57
CA GLY A 136 4.70 9.55 7.44
C GLY A 136 5.28 8.21 7.83
N MET A 137 5.34 7.33 6.87
CA MET A 137 5.88 5.98 7.01
C MET A 137 6.72 5.61 5.80
N ALA A 138 7.76 4.83 6.01
CA ALA A 138 8.55 4.24 4.95
C ALA A 138 8.84 2.77 5.25
N GLY A 139 8.87 1.95 4.21
CA GLY A 139 9.13 0.51 4.33
C GLY A 139 9.43 -0.13 2.98
N ILE A 140 9.70 -1.42 3.01
CA ILE A 140 9.89 -2.24 1.81
C ILE A 140 8.62 -3.07 1.57
N GLY A 141 8.20 -3.08 0.31
CA GLY A 141 7.14 -3.95 -0.20
C GLY A 141 7.46 -4.42 -1.61
N THR A 142 6.56 -5.18 -2.21
CA THR A 142 6.75 -5.74 -3.55
C THR A 142 5.68 -5.21 -4.50
N ILE A 143 6.09 -4.74 -5.68
CA ILE A 143 5.18 -4.35 -6.76
C ILE A 143 4.60 -5.62 -7.37
N THR A 144 3.28 -5.74 -7.38
CA THR A 144 2.59 -6.93 -7.88
C THR A 144 2.50 -6.92 -9.40
N TYR A 145 1.94 -5.87 -9.96
CA TYR A 145 1.72 -5.74 -11.39
C TYR A 145 1.77 -4.30 -11.87
N VAL A 146 1.96 -4.15 -13.17
CA VAL A 146 1.84 -2.86 -13.87
C VAL A 146 0.99 -3.05 -15.10
N ASN A 147 0.10 -2.10 -15.36
CA ASN A 147 -0.60 -1.98 -16.63
C ASN A 147 0.38 -1.39 -17.67
N PRO A 148 0.70 -2.10 -18.77
CA PRO A 148 1.71 -1.65 -19.73
C PRO A 148 1.35 -0.37 -20.48
N ASP A 149 0.05 -0.06 -20.62
CA ASP A 149 -0.42 1.08 -21.39
C ASP A 149 -0.41 2.37 -20.59
N THR A 150 -0.61 2.27 -19.26
CA THR A 150 -0.81 3.45 -18.40
C THR A 150 0.27 3.63 -17.34
N GLY A 151 1.08 2.60 -17.07
CA GLY A 151 2.01 2.57 -15.94
C GLY A 151 1.31 2.40 -14.57
N ALA A 152 -0.01 2.29 -14.54
CA ALA A 152 -0.75 2.07 -13.30
C ALA A 152 -0.34 0.74 -12.66
N TYR A 153 -0.05 0.75 -11.37
CA TYR A 153 0.42 -0.43 -10.64
C TYR A 153 -0.43 -0.73 -9.41
N GLY A 154 -0.37 -1.99 -8.97
CA GLY A 154 -0.81 -2.43 -7.65
C GLY A 154 0.33 -3.12 -6.91
N SER A 155 0.35 -2.98 -5.59
CA SER A 155 1.41 -3.49 -4.72
C SER A 155 0.87 -3.89 -3.35
N LEU A 156 1.61 -4.73 -2.62
CA LEU A 156 1.39 -5.23 -1.26
C LEU A 156 0.22 -6.20 -1.10
N GLY A 157 -0.95 -5.93 -1.68
CA GLY A 157 -2.17 -6.71 -1.45
C GLY A 157 -2.85 -6.47 -0.09
N HIS A 158 -2.34 -5.50 0.68
CA HIS A 158 -2.91 -4.99 1.93
C HIS A 158 -2.54 -3.51 2.10
N GLY A 159 -3.28 -2.79 2.92
CA GLY A 159 -2.98 -1.40 3.24
C GLY A 159 -1.76 -1.24 4.15
N ILE A 160 -1.16 -0.06 4.10
CA ILE A 160 -0.15 0.36 5.07
C ILE A 160 -0.86 0.97 6.26
N CYS A 161 -0.74 0.30 7.40
CA CYS A 161 -1.30 0.72 8.68
C CYS A 161 -0.19 1.14 9.64
N ASP A 162 -0.51 2.03 10.56
CA ASP A 162 0.37 2.32 11.68
C ASP A 162 0.52 1.08 12.57
N GLY A 163 1.75 0.71 12.90
CA GLY A 163 2.06 -0.53 13.59
C GLY A 163 1.60 -0.58 15.05
N GLU A 164 1.30 0.56 15.67
CA GLU A 164 0.84 0.64 17.06
C GLU A 164 -0.68 0.74 17.16
N SER A 165 -1.29 1.61 16.34
CA SER A 165 -2.74 1.80 16.35
C SER A 165 -3.49 0.82 15.45
N GLY A 166 -2.82 0.20 14.47
CA GLY A 166 -3.44 -0.63 13.43
C GLY A 166 -4.30 0.15 12.44
N VAL A 167 -4.32 1.46 12.51
CA VAL A 167 -5.14 2.32 11.65
C VAL A 167 -4.47 2.51 10.30
N LEU A 168 -5.26 2.40 9.23
CA LEU A 168 -4.79 2.67 7.87
C LEU A 168 -4.27 4.11 7.77
N VAL A 169 -3.04 4.27 7.26
CA VAL A 169 -2.43 5.60 7.09
C VAL A 169 -3.21 6.39 6.05
N PRO A 170 -3.83 7.52 6.41
CA PRO A 170 -4.50 8.39 5.45
C PRO A 170 -3.44 9.06 4.56
N LEU A 171 -3.55 8.83 3.27
CA LEU A 171 -2.57 9.28 2.31
C LEU A 171 -2.80 10.73 1.91
N ALA A 172 -1.81 11.60 2.13
CA ALA A 172 -1.71 12.89 1.46
C ALA A 172 -1.00 12.74 0.11
N ASP A 173 0.19 12.18 0.16
CA ASP A 173 1.02 11.84 -0.99
C ASP A 173 1.95 10.66 -0.65
N GLY A 174 2.58 10.11 -1.68
CA GLY A 174 3.57 9.05 -1.49
C GLY A 174 4.35 8.77 -2.75
N SER A 175 5.49 8.12 -2.57
CA SER A 175 6.35 7.71 -3.67
C SER A 175 6.84 6.27 -3.53
N LEU A 176 7.11 5.66 -4.69
CA LEU A 176 7.88 4.43 -4.80
C LEU A 176 9.31 4.77 -5.16
N MET A 177 10.24 4.10 -4.52
CA MET A 177 11.68 4.26 -4.74
C MET A 177 12.31 2.93 -5.11
N GLU A 178 13.40 2.97 -5.87
CA GLU A 178 14.14 1.74 -6.15
C GLU A 178 14.71 1.18 -4.84
N ALA A 179 14.50 -0.12 -4.61
CA ALA A 179 15.04 -0.83 -3.47
C ALA A 179 16.01 -1.93 -3.90
N SER A 180 16.95 -2.23 -3.01
CA SER A 180 17.84 -3.38 -3.09
C SER A 180 17.75 -4.15 -1.78
N VAL A 181 17.45 -5.44 -1.83
CA VAL A 181 17.43 -6.30 -0.65
C VAL A 181 18.87 -6.63 -0.27
N SER A 182 19.31 -6.15 0.87
CA SER A 182 20.69 -6.32 1.38
C SER A 182 20.83 -7.50 2.32
N ASN A 183 19.76 -7.87 3.03
CA ASN A 183 19.75 -8.96 3.99
C ASN A 183 18.36 -9.55 4.17
N VAL A 184 18.28 -10.77 4.70
CA VAL A 184 17.03 -11.43 5.08
C VAL A 184 17.11 -11.87 6.53
N HIS A 185 16.21 -11.36 7.34
CA HIS A 185 15.94 -11.98 8.64
C HIS A 185 15.03 -13.17 8.41
N ARG A 186 15.59 -14.37 8.60
CA ARG A 186 14.88 -15.63 8.30
C ARG A 186 13.71 -15.84 9.25
N GLY A 187 12.55 -16.21 8.72
CA GLY A 187 11.38 -16.59 9.50
C GLY A 187 11.54 -17.92 10.22
N GLN A 188 10.91 -18.05 11.36
CA GLN A 188 10.80 -19.26 12.16
C GLN A 188 9.34 -19.47 12.58
N ALA A 189 9.01 -20.69 13.03
CA ALA A 189 7.66 -20.96 13.50
C ALA A 189 7.27 -20.02 14.65
N GLY A 190 6.23 -19.19 14.44
CA GLY A 190 5.74 -18.20 15.40
C GLY A 190 6.45 -16.83 15.33
N GLU A 191 7.50 -16.70 14.52
CA GLU A 191 8.22 -15.43 14.32
C GLU A 191 8.39 -15.18 12.82
N PRO A 192 7.61 -14.30 12.20
CA PRO A 192 7.77 -13.96 10.80
C PRO A 192 9.11 -13.26 10.58
N GLY A 193 9.82 -13.68 9.52
CA GLY A 193 11.05 -13.03 9.09
C GLY A 193 10.75 -11.72 8.34
N ALA A 194 11.83 -11.03 7.91
CA ALA A 194 11.71 -9.79 7.16
C ALA A 194 12.83 -9.62 6.13
N LEU A 195 12.49 -9.05 4.98
CA LEU A 195 13.49 -8.52 4.06
C LEU A 195 14.02 -7.20 4.63
N GLN A 196 15.34 -7.05 4.60
CA GLN A 196 16.02 -5.81 4.93
C GLN A 196 16.67 -5.28 3.65
N GLY A 197 16.55 -4.00 3.41
CA GLY A 197 17.10 -3.41 2.20
C GLY A 197 17.30 -1.91 2.34
N GLU A 198 17.98 -1.40 1.32
CA GLU A 198 18.22 0.03 1.15
C GLU A 198 17.38 0.53 -0.02
N PHE A 199 16.86 1.72 0.10
CA PHE A 199 16.17 2.40 -0.99
C PHE A 199 16.72 3.79 -1.21
N ASN A 200 16.75 4.20 -2.48
CA ASN A 200 17.26 5.49 -2.88
C ASN A 200 16.20 6.56 -2.67
N LEU A 201 16.33 7.36 -1.63
CA LEU A 201 15.40 8.44 -1.28
C LEU A 201 15.39 9.61 -2.28
N GLN A 202 16.31 9.64 -3.24
CA GLN A 202 16.48 10.74 -4.18
C GLN A 202 15.95 10.42 -5.58
N GLU A 203 15.51 9.18 -5.82
CA GLU A 203 15.07 8.73 -7.14
C GLU A 203 13.75 7.99 -7.03
N ASP A 204 12.66 8.70 -7.34
CA ASP A 204 11.33 8.13 -7.36
C ASP A 204 11.12 7.32 -8.64
N MET A 205 10.62 6.09 -8.49
CA MET A 205 10.16 5.23 -9.59
C MET A 205 8.74 5.55 -10.02
N GLY A 206 7.97 6.14 -9.11
CA GLY A 206 6.55 6.40 -9.31
C GLY A 206 5.89 7.03 -8.09
N THR A 207 4.61 7.32 -8.23
CA THR A 207 3.77 7.91 -7.19
C THR A 207 2.89 6.87 -6.52
N VAL A 208 2.53 7.10 -5.25
CA VAL A 208 1.44 6.39 -4.58
C VAL A 208 0.24 7.32 -4.54
N GLU A 209 -0.88 6.88 -5.13
CA GLU A 209 -2.12 7.66 -5.22
C GLU A 209 -3.20 7.19 -4.26
N LYS A 210 -3.12 5.91 -3.84
CA LYS A 210 -4.11 5.31 -2.92
C LYS A 210 -3.44 4.34 -1.97
N ASN A 211 -3.82 4.42 -0.70
CA ASN A 211 -3.59 3.42 0.32
C ASN A 211 -4.95 2.88 0.76
N THR A 212 -5.22 1.61 0.50
CA THR A 212 -6.52 0.97 0.75
C THR A 212 -6.32 -0.35 1.49
N ASP A 213 -7.38 -0.94 2.02
CA ASP A 213 -7.31 -2.25 2.71
C ASP A 213 -6.80 -3.38 1.79
N THR A 214 -6.93 -3.23 0.47
CA THR A 214 -6.54 -4.24 -0.52
C THR A 214 -5.18 -3.97 -1.17
N GLY A 215 -4.48 -2.92 -0.77
CA GLY A 215 -3.16 -2.59 -1.29
C GLY A 215 -2.93 -1.11 -1.53
N ILE A 216 -1.75 -0.80 -2.03
CA ILE A 216 -1.40 0.52 -2.53
C ILE A 216 -1.43 0.55 -4.06
N PHE A 217 -1.86 1.67 -4.61
CA PHE A 217 -2.00 1.88 -6.05
C PHE A 217 -1.44 3.25 -6.45
N GLY A 218 -0.98 3.36 -7.67
CA GLY A 218 -0.43 4.58 -8.22
C GLY A 218 0.11 4.37 -9.63
N VAL A 219 1.07 5.20 -10.04
CA VAL A 219 1.64 5.16 -11.39
C VAL A 219 3.16 5.07 -11.31
N LEU A 220 3.75 4.09 -12.01
CA LEU A 220 5.19 4.06 -12.29
C LEU A 220 5.49 5.06 -13.41
N THR A 221 6.35 6.01 -13.13
CA THR A 221 6.76 7.05 -14.09
C THR A 221 7.98 6.64 -14.92
N ASP A 222 8.68 5.59 -14.48
CA ASP A 222 9.86 5.05 -15.16
C ASP A 222 9.54 3.67 -15.76
N ASP A 223 9.46 3.60 -17.07
CA ASP A 223 9.13 2.40 -17.83
C ASP A 223 10.22 1.33 -17.79
N ARG A 224 11.45 1.68 -17.39
CA ARG A 224 12.59 0.74 -17.27
C ARG A 224 12.27 -0.46 -16.39
N TYR A 225 11.36 -0.27 -15.42
CA TYR A 225 10.99 -1.29 -14.45
C TYR A 225 10.00 -2.33 -14.96
N TYR A 226 9.33 -2.09 -16.09
CA TYR A 226 8.32 -3.01 -16.62
C TYR A 226 8.31 -3.18 -18.15
N LYS A 227 8.91 -2.30 -18.94
CA LYS A 227 8.83 -2.31 -20.43
C LYS A 227 9.31 -3.61 -21.10
N ASN A 228 10.19 -4.36 -20.42
CA ASN A 228 10.66 -5.66 -20.95
C ASN A 228 9.89 -6.85 -20.32
N GLY A 229 8.89 -6.59 -19.50
CA GLY A 229 8.06 -7.61 -18.88
C GLY A 229 7.06 -8.20 -19.88
N GLN A 230 6.75 -9.46 -19.71
CA GLN A 230 5.72 -10.12 -20.51
C GLN A 230 4.35 -9.90 -19.85
N ALA A 231 3.43 -9.30 -20.59
CA ALA A 231 2.05 -9.16 -20.14
C ALA A 231 1.36 -10.53 -20.06
N MET A 232 0.63 -10.77 -18.97
CA MET A 232 -0.12 -11.97 -18.69
C MET A 232 -1.59 -11.64 -18.44
N LEU A 233 -2.47 -12.55 -18.80
CA LEU A 233 -3.89 -12.43 -18.49
C LEU A 233 -4.11 -12.62 -16.98
N LEU A 234 -5.08 -11.89 -16.44
CA LEU A 234 -5.62 -12.19 -15.11
C LEU A 234 -6.43 -13.49 -15.19
N ALA A 235 -6.24 -14.36 -14.21
CA ALA A 235 -7.12 -15.51 -14.04
C ALA A 235 -8.47 -15.05 -13.49
N LYS A 236 -9.54 -15.64 -13.99
CA LYS A 236 -10.84 -15.51 -13.35
C LYS A 236 -10.87 -16.32 -12.06
N PRO A 237 -11.66 -15.94 -11.04
CA PRO A 237 -11.71 -16.64 -9.76
C PRO A 237 -11.96 -18.16 -9.89
N GLU A 238 -12.78 -18.57 -10.87
CA GLU A 238 -13.10 -19.98 -11.13
C GLU A 238 -11.96 -20.78 -11.79
N GLU A 239 -10.95 -20.08 -12.35
CA GLU A 239 -9.77 -20.69 -12.96
C GLU A 239 -8.68 -21.00 -11.93
N VAL A 240 -8.69 -20.31 -10.78
CA VAL A 240 -7.74 -20.52 -9.68
C VAL A 240 -8.03 -21.85 -8.99
N LYS A 241 -7.02 -22.73 -8.90
CA LYS A 241 -7.17 -24.07 -8.34
C LYS A 241 -6.02 -24.41 -7.41
N THR A 242 -6.24 -25.38 -6.55
CA THR A 242 -5.16 -26.02 -5.79
C THR A 242 -4.17 -26.69 -6.74
N GLY A 243 -2.87 -26.70 -6.36
CA GLY A 243 -1.78 -27.27 -7.13
C GLY A 243 -0.65 -26.27 -7.36
N ASP A 244 0.28 -26.64 -8.22
CA ASP A 244 1.52 -25.90 -8.46
C ASP A 244 1.30 -24.49 -8.95
N CYS A 245 2.11 -23.58 -8.44
CA CYS A 245 2.19 -22.17 -8.84
C CYS A 245 3.62 -21.63 -8.64
N GLU A 246 3.85 -20.43 -9.10
CA GLU A 246 5.09 -19.69 -8.88
C GLU A 246 4.82 -18.42 -8.09
N ILE A 247 5.76 -18.05 -7.22
CA ILE A 247 5.83 -16.73 -6.57
C ILE A 247 7.02 -16.00 -7.19
N TRP A 248 6.77 -14.82 -7.78
CA TRP A 248 7.85 -14.00 -8.29
C TRP A 248 8.23 -12.95 -7.25
N SER A 249 9.46 -13.01 -6.77
CA SER A 249 9.93 -12.13 -5.71
C SER A 249 11.41 -11.86 -5.82
N ASN A 250 11.83 -10.72 -5.32
CA ASN A 250 13.24 -10.45 -5.16
C ASN A 250 13.62 -10.45 -3.68
N VAL A 251 14.30 -11.50 -3.24
CA VAL A 251 14.73 -11.67 -1.84
C VAL A 251 16.23 -11.40 -1.66
N GLU A 252 16.93 -11.02 -2.73
CA GLU A 252 18.35 -10.68 -2.71
C GLU A 252 18.69 -9.67 -3.82
N GLY A 253 19.40 -8.60 -3.49
CA GLY A 253 19.81 -7.57 -4.42
C GLY A 253 18.62 -6.90 -5.12
N LYS A 254 18.69 -6.82 -6.47
CA LYS A 254 17.65 -6.24 -7.32
C LYS A 254 17.01 -7.22 -8.30
N THR A 255 17.35 -8.51 -8.23
CA THR A 255 16.93 -9.51 -9.21
C THR A 255 15.69 -10.24 -8.74
N VAL A 256 14.64 -10.20 -9.55
CA VAL A 256 13.43 -10.99 -9.33
C VAL A 256 13.72 -12.44 -9.74
N GLN A 257 13.32 -13.38 -8.89
CA GLN A 257 13.39 -14.81 -9.13
C GLN A 257 12.01 -15.43 -9.04
N HIS A 258 11.82 -16.57 -9.69
CA HIS A 258 10.58 -17.33 -9.71
C HIS A 258 10.75 -18.54 -8.78
N TYR A 259 9.95 -18.59 -7.73
CA TYR A 259 10.04 -19.64 -6.71
C TYR A 259 8.82 -20.54 -6.79
N GLN A 260 9.06 -21.85 -6.67
CA GLN A 260 8.00 -22.85 -6.69
C GLN A 260 7.18 -22.81 -5.40
N ALA A 261 5.88 -22.89 -5.54
CA ALA A 261 4.92 -22.96 -4.46
C ALA A 261 3.70 -23.79 -4.86
N GLU A 262 2.87 -24.13 -3.91
CA GLU A 262 1.60 -24.82 -4.12
C GLU A 262 0.46 -24.01 -3.50
N ILE A 263 -0.63 -23.83 -4.24
CA ILE A 263 -1.91 -23.35 -3.70
C ILE A 263 -2.57 -24.56 -3.03
N ILE A 264 -2.59 -24.60 -1.70
CA ILE A 264 -3.17 -25.70 -0.94
C ILE A 264 -4.65 -25.52 -0.61
N LYS A 265 -5.14 -24.29 -0.68
CA LYS A 265 -6.57 -23.94 -0.48
C LYS A 265 -6.94 -22.67 -1.24
N VAL A 266 -8.12 -22.66 -1.80
CA VAL A 266 -8.75 -21.48 -2.43
C VAL A 266 -10.05 -21.17 -1.69
N GLY A 267 -10.11 -20.00 -1.04
CA GLY A 267 -11.34 -19.46 -0.46
C GLY A 267 -12.20 -18.86 -1.56
N ARG A 268 -13.46 -19.34 -1.68
CA ARG A 268 -14.36 -18.90 -2.75
C ARG A 268 -15.18 -17.66 -2.38
N GLU A 269 -15.37 -17.43 -1.10
CA GLU A 269 -16.19 -16.32 -0.60
C GLU A 269 -15.35 -15.06 -0.33
N ASP A 270 -14.11 -15.23 0.13
CA ASP A 270 -13.20 -14.17 0.54
C ASP A 270 -12.08 -13.90 -0.47
N GLY A 271 -11.93 -14.77 -1.50
CA GLY A 271 -10.85 -14.68 -2.49
C GLY A 271 -9.45 -14.99 -1.92
N VAL A 272 -9.35 -15.48 -0.70
CA VAL A 272 -8.07 -15.77 -0.03
C VAL A 272 -7.53 -17.13 -0.48
N MET A 273 -6.25 -17.17 -0.85
CA MET A 273 -5.53 -18.40 -1.16
C MET A 273 -4.56 -18.73 -0.02
N MET A 274 -4.44 -20.00 0.30
CA MET A 274 -3.39 -20.48 1.20
C MET A 274 -2.27 -21.11 0.37
N LEU A 275 -1.06 -20.62 0.56
CA LEU A 275 0.14 -21.05 -0.16
C LEU A 275 1.05 -21.87 0.72
N HIS A 276 1.69 -22.85 0.10
CA HIS A 276 2.80 -23.60 0.67
C HIS A 276 4.03 -23.40 -0.22
N VAL A 277 5.11 -22.85 0.34
CA VAL A 277 6.38 -22.68 -0.38
C VAL A 277 7.07 -24.03 -0.47
N THR A 278 7.39 -24.48 -1.69
CA THR A 278 8.07 -25.73 -1.96
C THR A 278 9.49 -25.54 -2.50
N ASP A 279 9.83 -24.32 -2.89
CA ASP A 279 11.13 -23.97 -3.46
C ASP A 279 12.24 -24.07 -2.40
N PRO A 280 13.26 -24.96 -2.60
CA PRO A 280 14.31 -25.16 -1.62
C PRO A 280 15.22 -23.94 -1.44
N VAL A 281 15.42 -23.12 -2.50
CA VAL A 281 16.27 -21.93 -2.42
C VAL A 281 15.59 -20.85 -1.59
N LEU A 282 14.28 -20.64 -1.81
CA LEU A 282 13.52 -19.69 -1.00
C LEU A 282 13.46 -20.15 0.46
N LEU A 283 13.16 -21.42 0.71
CA LEU A 283 13.11 -21.97 2.06
C LEU A 283 14.45 -21.88 2.79
N GLU A 284 15.56 -22.09 2.10
CA GLU A 284 16.90 -21.94 2.69
C GLU A 284 17.17 -20.49 3.09
N LYS A 285 16.84 -19.53 2.20
CA LYS A 285 17.11 -18.09 2.41
C LYS A 285 16.18 -17.46 3.44
N THR A 286 14.88 -17.71 3.32
CA THR A 286 13.86 -16.96 4.06
C THR A 286 13.14 -17.77 5.11
N GLY A 287 13.16 -19.11 5.02
CA GLY A 287 12.40 -20.02 5.88
C GLY A 287 10.92 -20.13 5.49
N GLY A 288 10.45 -19.39 4.48
CA GLY A 288 9.08 -19.32 4.00
C GLY A 288 8.76 -17.92 3.47
N ILE A 289 7.50 -17.52 3.52
CA ILE A 289 7.10 -16.14 3.24
C ILE A 289 7.56 -15.25 4.40
N VAL A 290 8.12 -14.08 4.10
CA VAL A 290 8.62 -13.11 5.09
C VAL A 290 8.08 -11.71 4.80
N GLN A 291 8.10 -10.84 5.78
CA GLN A 291 7.72 -9.42 5.60
C GLN A 291 8.58 -8.77 4.52
N GLY A 292 7.95 -7.96 3.68
CA GLY A 292 8.54 -7.38 2.46
C GLY A 292 8.24 -8.16 1.19
N MET A 293 7.87 -9.46 1.28
CA MET A 293 7.35 -10.23 0.15
C MET A 293 5.87 -9.95 -0.15
N SER A 294 5.17 -9.21 0.70
CA SER A 294 3.80 -8.76 0.44
C SER A 294 3.72 -8.02 -0.90
N GLY A 295 2.82 -8.44 -1.78
CA GLY A 295 2.71 -7.98 -3.16
C GLY A 295 3.41 -8.89 -4.17
N SER A 296 4.21 -9.88 -3.78
CA SER A 296 4.82 -10.81 -4.74
C SER A 296 3.73 -11.49 -5.57
N PRO A 297 3.73 -11.35 -6.92
CA PRO A 297 2.71 -11.94 -7.76
C PRO A 297 2.76 -13.46 -7.74
N ILE A 298 1.59 -14.06 -7.80
CA ILE A 298 1.40 -15.51 -7.86
C ILE A 298 0.95 -15.87 -9.27
N ILE A 299 1.68 -16.76 -9.92
CA ILE A 299 1.43 -17.18 -11.29
C ILE A 299 1.02 -18.66 -11.29
N GLN A 300 -0.11 -18.96 -11.91
CA GLN A 300 -0.58 -20.33 -12.13
C GLN A 300 -1.02 -20.50 -13.58
N ASN A 301 -0.53 -21.54 -14.25
CA ASN A 301 -0.87 -21.86 -15.66
C ASN A 301 -0.66 -20.67 -16.62
N GLY A 302 0.40 -19.86 -16.39
CA GLY A 302 0.73 -18.70 -17.23
C GLY A 302 -0.21 -17.50 -17.06
N LYS A 303 -0.98 -17.44 -15.96
CA LYS A 303 -1.86 -16.32 -15.61
C LYS A 303 -1.50 -15.76 -14.23
N LEU A 304 -1.69 -14.46 -14.07
CA LEU A 304 -1.64 -13.83 -12.76
C LEU A 304 -2.90 -14.18 -11.96
N VAL A 305 -2.75 -14.88 -10.83
CA VAL A 305 -3.86 -15.38 -10.02
C VAL A 305 -4.04 -14.61 -8.70
N GLY A 306 -3.05 -13.84 -8.29
CA GLY A 306 -3.11 -13.06 -7.05
C GLY A 306 -1.74 -12.58 -6.60
N ALA A 307 -1.65 -12.21 -5.34
CA ALA A 307 -0.42 -11.75 -4.69
C ALA A 307 -0.29 -12.31 -3.28
N VAL A 308 0.94 -12.45 -2.82
CA VAL A 308 1.24 -12.71 -1.40
C VAL A 308 0.82 -11.51 -0.58
N THR A 309 0.10 -11.72 0.51
CA THR A 309 -0.40 -10.63 1.37
C THR A 309 0.02 -10.77 2.84
N HIS A 310 -0.08 -11.96 3.39
CA HIS A 310 0.16 -12.23 4.82
C HIS A 310 1.04 -13.48 5.00
N VAL A 311 1.67 -13.56 6.16
CA VAL A 311 2.50 -14.69 6.60
C VAL A 311 1.74 -15.50 7.66
#